data_dc45ea8804bad3792dc496a3ce012843
#
_entry.id   dc45ea8804bad3792dc496a3ce012843
#
_cell.length_a   1.000
_cell.length_b   1.000
_cell.length_c   1.000
_cell.angle_alpha   90.00
_cell.angle_beta   90.00
_cell.angle_gamma   90.00
#
_symmetry.space_group_name_H-M   'P 1'
#
loop_
_entity.id
_entity.type
_entity.pdbx_description
1 polymer ?
#
loop_
_entity_poly.entity_id
_entity_poly.type
_entity_poly.pdbx_seq_one_letter_code
_entity_poly.pdbx_strand_id
1 'polypeptide(L)'
;MVLPARPALAPWCRLVDDDARVMVEHGGTLVTLEGGAARALLPRLLPLLDGTRTREEIDAALGQAAATAVDNALALLAEHQLLVDGPAVEAGRAAAAAGVLAAAVAGSTTPAAAVDALERARVAVLGTGQLAAELARLLPLSGVSHVETLPLDGEPAAGSFVVAAPGHDDVDALTRQNERALRHRDPWLQVLPYDGRFVIAGPVFVPGTSACHACFVTRRAAASGYDEDFDLVERTPRRAPLPPPIVSVAAGLGALLAIRWLATADPTLPGGFYALEAAAVIGLRFDRLLRVPRCAACGPHAQAVPSPWFESDA
;
A
#
# COMPACT_ATOMS: atom_id res chain seq x y z
N MET A 1 -2.84 -19.44 -13.51
CA MET A 1 -3.18 -18.02 -13.71
C MET A 1 -4.67 -17.94 -13.94
N VAL A 2 -5.39 -17.10 -13.20
CA VAL A 2 -6.84 -16.92 -13.37
C VAL A 2 -7.04 -15.74 -14.31
N LEU A 3 -7.76 -15.96 -15.40
CA LEU A 3 -8.13 -14.87 -16.31
C LEU A 3 -9.19 -13.98 -15.64
N PRO A 4 -9.19 -12.67 -15.91
CA PRO A 4 -10.24 -11.77 -15.44
C PRO A 4 -11.62 -12.21 -15.94
N ALA A 5 -12.65 -12.09 -15.10
CA ALA A 5 -14.04 -12.43 -15.49
C ALA A 5 -14.57 -11.43 -16.54
N ARG A 6 -14.18 -10.18 -16.43
CA ARG A 6 -14.47 -9.09 -17.37
C ARG A 6 -13.16 -8.40 -17.75
N PRO A 7 -12.42 -8.93 -18.75
CA PRO A 7 -11.09 -8.45 -19.07
C PRO A 7 -11.09 -7.02 -19.58
N ALA A 8 -10.23 -6.19 -18.98
CA ALA A 8 -9.89 -4.86 -19.45
C ALA A 8 -8.37 -4.73 -19.59
N LEU A 9 -7.92 -3.94 -20.57
CA LEU A 9 -6.51 -3.57 -20.62
C LEU A 9 -6.15 -2.69 -19.44
N ALA A 10 -4.96 -2.91 -18.86
CA ALA A 10 -4.44 -2.07 -17.80
C ALA A 10 -4.38 -0.59 -18.27
N PRO A 11 -4.81 0.38 -17.45
CA PRO A 11 -5.04 1.76 -17.88
C PRO A 11 -3.80 2.48 -18.42
N TRP A 12 -2.62 2.05 -18.02
CA TRP A 12 -1.35 2.66 -18.44
C TRP A 12 -0.69 1.93 -19.63
N CYS A 13 -1.40 0.97 -20.26
CA CYS A 13 -0.93 0.34 -21.48
C CYS A 13 -0.95 1.33 -22.64
N ARG A 14 0.11 1.33 -23.43
CA ARG A 14 0.17 1.99 -24.73
C ARG A 14 0.00 0.95 -25.83
N LEU A 15 -0.94 1.21 -26.72
CA LEU A 15 -1.18 0.38 -27.89
C LEU A 15 -0.54 1.05 -29.11
N VAL A 16 0.26 0.29 -29.85
CA VAL A 16 0.84 0.71 -31.11
C VAL A 16 0.46 -0.34 -32.16
N ASP A 17 -0.29 0.10 -33.17
CA ASP A 17 -0.63 -0.70 -34.31
C ASP A 17 0.13 -0.10 -35.50
N ASP A 18 1.15 -0.81 -35.97
CA ASP A 18 1.81 -0.54 -37.24
C ASP A 18 1.38 -1.60 -38.27
N ASP A 19 1.53 -1.31 -39.55
CA ASP A 19 1.03 -2.18 -40.63
C ASP A 19 1.56 -3.64 -40.55
N ALA A 20 2.57 -3.91 -39.75
CA ALA A 20 3.20 -5.22 -39.63
C ALA A 20 2.82 -5.98 -38.32
N ARG A 21 2.56 -5.25 -37.21
CA ARG A 21 2.42 -5.83 -35.88
C ARG A 21 1.62 -4.94 -34.94
N VAL A 22 1.05 -5.55 -33.91
CA VAL A 22 0.43 -4.84 -32.79
C VAL A 22 1.36 -4.96 -31.58
N MET A 23 1.65 -3.85 -30.92
CA MET A 23 2.50 -3.82 -29.73
C MET A 23 1.72 -3.24 -28.56
N VAL A 24 1.90 -3.86 -27.40
CA VAL A 24 1.36 -3.39 -26.13
C VAL A 24 2.53 -3.11 -25.20
N GLU A 25 2.69 -1.85 -24.79
CA GLU A 25 3.72 -1.44 -23.85
C GLU A 25 3.10 -1.09 -22.50
N HIS A 26 3.71 -1.57 -21.43
CA HIS A 26 3.34 -1.26 -20.06
C HIS A 26 4.58 -1.31 -19.16
N GLY A 27 4.90 -0.18 -18.51
CA GLY A 27 5.97 -0.11 -17.51
C GLY A 27 7.36 -0.57 -18.03
N GLY A 28 7.67 -0.32 -19.30
CA GLY A 28 8.92 -0.73 -19.94
C GLY A 28 8.92 -2.16 -20.49
N THR A 29 7.86 -2.93 -20.27
CA THR A 29 7.66 -4.24 -20.92
C THR A 29 6.94 -4.04 -22.23
N LEU A 30 7.50 -4.55 -23.32
CA LEU A 30 6.90 -4.50 -24.65
C LEU A 30 6.50 -5.91 -25.09
N VAL A 31 5.23 -6.11 -25.31
CA VAL A 31 4.68 -7.34 -25.93
C VAL A 31 4.39 -7.06 -27.39
N THR A 32 5.04 -7.78 -28.27
CA THR A 32 4.86 -7.67 -29.71
C THR A 32 4.07 -8.88 -30.21
N LEU A 33 2.99 -8.62 -30.91
CA LEU A 33 2.07 -9.60 -31.44
C LEU A 33 2.10 -9.51 -32.98
N GLU A 34 2.66 -10.56 -33.61
CA GLU A 34 2.94 -10.60 -35.03
C GLU A 34 2.18 -11.72 -35.74
N GLY A 35 2.10 -11.63 -37.05
CA GLY A 35 1.49 -12.65 -37.90
C GLY A 35 0.05 -12.39 -38.27
N GLY A 36 -0.41 -13.10 -39.32
CA GLY A 36 -1.73 -12.89 -39.93
C GLY A 36 -2.90 -13.09 -38.96
N ALA A 37 -2.81 -14.04 -38.03
CA ALA A 37 -3.85 -14.30 -37.04
C ALA A 37 -3.95 -13.15 -36.03
N ALA A 38 -2.83 -12.63 -35.54
CA ALA A 38 -2.78 -11.50 -34.63
C ALA A 38 -3.37 -10.24 -35.30
N ARG A 39 -2.99 -9.95 -36.52
CA ARG A 39 -3.49 -8.81 -37.29
C ARG A 39 -4.98 -8.89 -37.62
N ALA A 40 -5.51 -10.09 -37.81
CA ALA A 40 -6.95 -10.27 -38.05
C ALA A 40 -7.77 -10.17 -36.77
N LEU A 41 -7.22 -10.59 -35.64
CA LEU A 41 -7.93 -10.68 -34.36
C LEU A 41 -7.81 -9.40 -33.53
N LEU A 42 -6.58 -8.90 -33.29
CA LEU A 42 -6.31 -7.89 -32.26
C LEU A 42 -7.04 -6.55 -32.51
N PRO A 43 -7.13 -6.00 -33.73
CA PRO A 43 -7.90 -4.76 -33.97
C PRO A 43 -9.37 -4.89 -33.56
N ARG A 44 -9.90 -6.11 -33.59
CA ARG A 44 -11.29 -6.42 -33.18
C ARG A 44 -11.41 -6.78 -31.71
N LEU A 45 -10.41 -7.45 -31.12
CA LEU A 45 -10.41 -7.88 -29.74
C LEU A 45 -10.10 -6.72 -28.77
N LEU A 46 -9.05 -5.93 -29.03
CA LEU A 46 -8.58 -4.90 -28.11
C LEU A 46 -9.65 -3.88 -27.70
N PRO A 47 -10.54 -3.39 -28.64
CA PRO A 47 -11.63 -2.50 -28.25
C PRO A 47 -12.70 -3.17 -27.34
N LEU A 48 -12.77 -4.50 -27.32
CA LEU A 48 -13.71 -5.24 -26.47
C LEU A 48 -13.14 -5.49 -25.04
N LEU A 49 -11.84 -5.26 -24.85
CA LEU A 49 -11.17 -5.38 -23.56
C LEU A 49 -11.33 -4.08 -22.74
N ASP A 50 -12.58 -3.69 -22.53
CA ASP A 50 -12.98 -2.50 -21.78
C ASP A 50 -13.52 -2.82 -20.39
N GLY A 51 -13.53 -4.11 -20.00
CA GLY A 51 -14.03 -4.57 -18.71
C GLY A 51 -15.55 -4.60 -18.58
N THR A 52 -16.30 -4.27 -19.63
CA THR A 52 -17.77 -4.32 -19.60
C THR A 52 -18.32 -5.68 -20.00
N ARG A 53 -17.53 -6.49 -20.72
CA ARG A 53 -17.92 -7.76 -21.32
C ARG A 53 -17.30 -8.96 -20.60
N THR A 54 -18.09 -10.01 -20.48
CA THR A 54 -17.57 -11.32 -20.08
C THR A 54 -16.81 -12.00 -21.20
N ARG A 55 -16.09 -13.07 -20.90
CA ARG A 55 -15.39 -13.87 -21.90
C ARG A 55 -16.35 -14.40 -22.97
N GLU A 56 -17.54 -14.89 -22.57
CA GLU A 56 -18.58 -15.42 -23.46
C GLU A 56 -19.15 -14.33 -24.37
N GLU A 57 -19.33 -13.11 -23.85
CA GLU A 57 -19.81 -11.97 -24.64
C GLU A 57 -18.78 -11.51 -25.68
N ILE A 58 -17.48 -11.62 -25.35
CA ILE A 58 -16.38 -11.36 -26.30
C ILE A 58 -16.39 -12.40 -27.42
N ASP A 59 -16.55 -13.70 -27.07
CA ASP A 59 -16.63 -14.76 -28.06
C ASP A 59 -17.85 -14.60 -28.99
N ALA A 60 -18.99 -14.21 -28.43
CA ALA A 60 -20.18 -13.95 -29.22
C ALA A 60 -19.96 -12.79 -30.20
N ALA A 61 -19.24 -11.73 -29.80
CA ALA A 61 -18.94 -10.57 -30.64
C ALA A 61 -17.93 -10.88 -31.77
N LEU A 62 -16.97 -11.78 -31.52
CA LEU A 62 -15.90 -12.12 -32.48
C LEU A 62 -16.22 -13.35 -33.34
N GLY A 63 -17.17 -14.17 -32.90
CA GLY A 63 -17.57 -15.43 -33.49
C GLY A 63 -16.82 -16.64 -32.95
N GLN A 64 -17.50 -17.77 -32.79
CA GLN A 64 -16.99 -19.01 -32.19
C GLN A 64 -15.70 -19.54 -32.87
N ALA A 65 -15.51 -19.27 -34.16
CA ALA A 65 -14.31 -19.68 -34.86
C ALA A 65 -13.03 -18.98 -34.34
N ALA A 66 -13.17 -17.85 -33.67
CA ALA A 66 -12.05 -17.11 -33.08
C ALA A 66 -11.76 -17.49 -31.62
N ALA A 67 -12.58 -18.31 -30.95
CA ALA A 67 -12.52 -18.56 -29.52
C ALA A 67 -11.13 -19.00 -29.03
N THR A 68 -10.52 -20.00 -29.68
CA THR A 68 -9.16 -20.45 -29.32
C THR A 68 -8.10 -19.37 -29.48
N ALA A 69 -8.22 -18.54 -30.51
CA ALA A 69 -7.26 -17.45 -30.74
C ALA A 69 -7.45 -16.33 -29.71
N VAL A 70 -8.69 -16.07 -29.28
CA VAL A 70 -9.01 -15.13 -28.17
C VAL A 70 -8.45 -15.66 -26.86
N ASP A 71 -8.61 -16.95 -26.54
CA ASP A 71 -8.03 -17.57 -25.32
C ASP A 71 -6.52 -17.40 -25.29
N ASN A 72 -5.84 -17.68 -26.39
CA ASN A 72 -4.39 -17.53 -26.47
C ASN A 72 -3.96 -16.06 -26.30
N ALA A 73 -4.68 -15.12 -26.90
CA ALA A 73 -4.39 -13.70 -26.76
C ALA A 73 -4.61 -13.21 -25.32
N LEU A 74 -5.73 -13.57 -24.70
CA LEU A 74 -5.99 -13.22 -23.29
C LEU A 74 -5.00 -13.85 -22.34
N ALA A 75 -4.60 -15.12 -22.54
CA ALA A 75 -3.59 -15.78 -21.73
C ALA A 75 -2.24 -15.06 -21.83
N LEU A 76 -1.81 -14.70 -23.04
CA LEU A 76 -0.55 -13.96 -23.25
C LEU A 76 -0.60 -12.57 -22.58
N LEU A 77 -1.68 -11.82 -22.76
CA LEU A 77 -1.84 -10.51 -22.14
C LEU A 77 -1.84 -10.61 -20.61
N ALA A 78 -2.49 -11.64 -20.05
CA ALA A 78 -2.52 -11.87 -18.61
C ALA A 78 -1.17 -12.31 -18.04
N GLU A 79 -0.40 -13.13 -18.76
CA GLU A 79 0.97 -13.53 -18.40
C GLU A 79 1.87 -12.31 -18.22
N HIS A 80 1.68 -11.30 -19.07
CA HIS A 80 2.42 -10.04 -19.00
C HIS A 80 1.76 -8.97 -18.11
N GLN A 81 0.74 -9.36 -17.31
CA GLN A 81 0.03 -8.44 -16.39
C GLN A 81 -0.62 -7.23 -17.07
N LEU A 82 -1.02 -7.39 -18.33
CA LEU A 82 -1.64 -6.34 -19.15
C LEU A 82 -3.17 -6.30 -19.01
N LEU A 83 -3.75 -7.24 -18.26
CA LEU A 83 -5.20 -7.32 -18.01
C LEU A 83 -5.53 -7.07 -16.55
N VAL A 84 -6.63 -6.33 -16.35
CA VAL A 84 -7.30 -6.16 -15.06
C VAL A 84 -8.75 -6.64 -15.15
N ASP A 85 -9.40 -6.93 -14.02
CA ASP A 85 -10.80 -7.36 -14.00
C ASP A 85 -11.74 -6.18 -13.71
N GLY A 86 -12.88 -6.17 -14.39
CA GLY A 86 -13.93 -5.18 -14.22
C GLY A 86 -13.83 -3.98 -15.13
N PRO A 87 -14.86 -3.11 -15.12
CA PRO A 87 -14.90 -1.96 -16.01
C PRO A 87 -13.69 -1.07 -15.79
N ALA A 88 -13.15 -0.59 -16.91
CA ALA A 88 -12.11 0.42 -16.87
C ALA A 88 -12.62 1.62 -16.08
N VAL A 89 -11.78 2.08 -15.19
CA VAL A 89 -12.10 3.27 -14.41
C VAL A 89 -12.16 4.47 -15.35
N GLU A 90 -13.21 5.27 -15.27
CA GLU A 90 -13.36 6.47 -16.12
C GLU A 90 -12.09 7.33 -16.04
N ALA A 91 -11.49 7.56 -17.22
CA ALA A 91 -10.32 8.42 -17.32
C ALA A 91 -10.64 9.82 -16.73
N GLY A 92 -9.85 10.28 -15.80
CA GLY A 92 -9.97 11.61 -15.19
C GLY A 92 -10.27 11.65 -13.70
N ARG A 93 -10.61 10.53 -13.05
CA ARG A 93 -10.76 10.49 -11.58
C ARG A 93 -9.46 9.98 -10.95
N ALA A 94 -8.79 10.82 -10.15
CA ALA A 94 -7.60 10.41 -9.40
C ALA A 94 -7.90 9.24 -8.43
N ALA A 95 -9.09 9.21 -7.84
CA ALA A 95 -9.60 8.11 -7.02
C ALA A 95 -9.64 6.78 -7.78
N ALA A 96 -10.05 6.84 -9.03
CA ALA A 96 -10.12 5.71 -9.90
C ALA A 96 -8.73 5.16 -10.24
N ALA A 97 -7.76 6.03 -10.52
CA ALA A 97 -6.37 5.63 -10.73
C ALA A 97 -5.76 4.99 -9.47
N ALA A 98 -6.08 5.50 -8.28
CA ALA A 98 -5.65 4.91 -7.01
C ALA A 98 -6.25 3.51 -6.79
N GLY A 99 -7.53 3.31 -7.13
CA GLY A 99 -8.18 1.99 -7.08
C GLY A 99 -7.54 0.98 -8.02
N VAL A 100 -7.25 1.39 -9.26
CA VAL A 100 -6.54 0.54 -10.24
C VAL A 100 -5.14 0.19 -9.74
N LEU A 101 -4.39 1.18 -9.23
CA LEU A 101 -3.06 0.95 -8.67
C LEU A 101 -3.10 -0.05 -7.51
N ALA A 102 -4.04 0.11 -6.59
CA ALA A 102 -4.21 -0.79 -5.46
C ALA A 102 -4.57 -2.21 -5.91
N ALA A 103 -5.52 -2.35 -6.82
CA ALA A 103 -5.92 -3.65 -7.37
C ALA A 103 -4.79 -4.35 -8.14
N ALA A 104 -4.02 -3.62 -8.93
CA ALA A 104 -2.92 -4.18 -9.71
C ALA A 104 -1.80 -4.75 -8.82
N VAL A 105 -1.53 -4.09 -7.68
CA VAL A 105 -0.46 -4.53 -6.77
C VAL A 105 -0.84 -5.79 -6.00
N ALA A 106 -2.08 -5.91 -5.56
CA ALA A 106 -2.50 -7.03 -4.71
C ALA A 106 -3.06 -8.23 -5.51
N GLY A 107 -3.54 -8.03 -6.74
CA GLY A 107 -4.13 -9.09 -7.57
C GLY A 107 -5.36 -9.78 -6.97
N SER A 108 -5.91 -9.25 -5.87
CA SER A 108 -6.94 -9.89 -5.07
C SER A 108 -8.31 -9.18 -5.16
N THR A 109 -8.38 -8.06 -5.85
CA THR A 109 -9.61 -7.27 -5.97
C THR A 109 -9.73 -6.64 -7.35
N THR A 110 -10.94 -6.24 -7.72
CA THR A 110 -11.16 -5.46 -8.94
C THR A 110 -10.94 -3.97 -8.69
N PRO A 111 -10.61 -3.18 -9.74
CA PRO A 111 -10.52 -1.73 -9.59
C PRO A 111 -11.78 -1.08 -9.01
N ALA A 112 -12.97 -1.53 -9.43
CA ALA A 112 -14.24 -1.03 -8.91
C ALA A 112 -14.40 -1.33 -7.42
N ALA A 113 -14.12 -2.58 -6.99
CA ALA A 113 -14.19 -2.96 -5.58
C ALA A 113 -13.17 -2.21 -4.72
N ALA A 114 -11.98 -1.91 -5.28
CA ALA A 114 -10.97 -1.10 -4.62
C ALA A 114 -11.45 0.35 -4.42
N VAL A 115 -12.06 0.96 -5.44
CA VAL A 115 -12.66 2.31 -5.33
C VAL A 115 -13.76 2.33 -4.28
N ASP A 116 -14.69 1.37 -4.32
CA ASP A 116 -15.75 1.23 -3.33
C ASP A 116 -15.23 1.07 -1.89
N ALA A 117 -14.13 0.34 -1.72
CA ALA A 117 -13.49 0.19 -0.40
C ALA A 117 -12.90 1.51 0.10
N LEU A 118 -12.24 2.28 -0.78
CA LEU A 118 -11.70 3.60 -0.45
C LEU A 118 -12.81 4.61 -0.11
N GLU A 119 -13.91 4.61 -0.86
CA GLU A 119 -15.04 5.50 -0.61
C GLU A 119 -15.73 5.23 0.74
N ARG A 120 -15.80 3.97 1.16
CA ARG A 120 -16.36 3.58 2.47
C ARG A 120 -15.40 3.75 3.63
N ALA A 121 -14.10 3.84 3.35
CA ALA A 121 -13.08 3.93 4.39
C ALA A 121 -13.20 5.23 5.18
N ARG A 122 -12.94 5.13 6.49
CA ARG A 122 -12.78 6.27 7.40
C ARG A 122 -11.33 6.32 7.81
N VAL A 123 -10.70 7.46 7.64
CA VAL A 123 -9.29 7.66 8.00
C VAL A 123 -9.17 8.82 8.98
N ALA A 124 -8.46 8.58 10.07
CA ALA A 124 -8.04 9.62 11.00
C ALA A 124 -6.53 9.87 10.83
N VAL A 125 -6.17 11.05 10.38
CA VAL A 125 -4.79 11.51 10.34
C VAL A 125 -4.46 12.14 11.67
N LEU A 126 -3.59 11.50 12.46
CA LEU A 126 -3.14 12.01 13.74
C LEU A 126 -1.85 12.81 13.57
N GLY A 127 -1.92 14.10 13.87
CA GLY A 127 -0.82 15.05 13.78
C GLY A 127 -1.30 16.44 13.36
N THR A 128 -0.53 17.46 13.71
CA THR A 128 -0.86 18.88 13.42
C THR A 128 0.16 19.57 12.53
N GLY A 129 1.22 18.85 12.12
CA GLY A 129 2.29 19.41 11.31
C GLY A 129 2.03 19.35 9.80
N GLN A 130 2.99 19.83 9.02
CA GLN A 130 2.93 19.85 7.55
C GLN A 130 2.72 18.46 6.94
N LEU A 131 3.32 17.42 7.53
CA LEU A 131 3.18 16.04 7.07
C LEU A 131 1.73 15.56 7.20
N ALA A 132 1.08 15.79 8.34
CA ALA A 132 -0.32 15.45 8.56
C ALA A 132 -1.25 16.22 7.61
N ALA A 133 -1.00 17.53 7.42
CA ALA A 133 -1.77 18.35 6.50
C ALA A 133 -1.67 17.86 5.05
N GLU A 134 -0.49 17.47 4.61
CA GLU A 134 -0.28 16.95 3.25
C GLU A 134 -0.93 15.56 3.06
N LEU A 135 -0.88 14.68 4.06
CA LEU A 135 -1.61 13.41 4.05
C LEU A 135 -3.13 13.64 3.97
N ALA A 136 -3.66 14.56 4.79
CA ALA A 136 -5.07 14.92 4.78
C ALA A 136 -5.52 15.53 3.43
N ARG A 137 -4.62 16.15 2.69
CA ARG A 137 -4.87 16.63 1.33
C ARG A 137 -4.85 15.51 0.30
N LEU A 138 -3.91 14.56 0.40
CA LEU A 138 -3.71 13.50 -0.61
C LEU A 138 -4.75 12.39 -0.52
N LEU A 139 -5.17 12.00 0.68
CA LEU A 139 -6.10 10.89 0.88
C LEU A 139 -7.46 11.10 0.20
N PRO A 140 -8.13 12.27 0.32
CA PRO A 140 -9.36 12.52 -0.43
C PRO A 140 -9.16 12.53 -1.94
N LEU A 141 -8.06 13.07 -2.43
CA LEU A 141 -7.70 13.03 -3.86
C LEU A 141 -7.50 11.61 -4.36
N SER A 142 -7.17 10.67 -3.46
CA SER A 142 -6.99 9.25 -3.77
C SER A 142 -8.28 8.43 -3.58
N GLY A 143 -9.43 9.06 -3.30
CA GLY A 143 -10.73 8.41 -3.24
C GLY A 143 -11.23 8.07 -1.83
N VAL A 144 -10.51 8.44 -0.78
CA VAL A 144 -10.99 8.25 0.60
C VAL A 144 -12.00 9.34 0.95
N SER A 145 -13.29 9.00 1.06
CA SER A 145 -14.35 10.00 1.25
C SER A 145 -14.40 10.62 2.65
N HIS A 146 -13.94 9.91 3.66
CA HIS A 146 -14.03 10.35 5.05
C HIS A 146 -12.64 10.45 5.68
N VAL A 147 -12.07 11.64 5.68
CA VAL A 147 -10.78 11.95 6.30
C VAL A 147 -10.98 13.02 7.36
N GLU A 148 -10.59 12.72 8.59
CA GLU A 148 -10.51 13.69 9.69
C GLU A 148 -9.05 13.91 10.09
N THR A 149 -8.74 15.10 10.59
CA THR A 149 -7.42 15.42 11.13
C THR A 149 -7.56 15.74 12.59
N LEU A 150 -6.81 15.07 13.44
CA LEU A 150 -6.84 15.23 14.90
C LEU A 150 -5.42 15.51 15.41
N PRO A 151 -5.29 16.13 16.58
CA PRO A 151 -4.02 16.15 17.29
C PRO A 151 -3.48 14.72 17.48
N LEU A 152 -2.18 14.58 17.70
CA LEU A 152 -1.54 13.26 17.79
C LEU A 152 -2.07 12.41 18.97
N ASP A 153 -2.57 13.06 20.02
CA ASP A 153 -3.25 12.47 21.19
C ASP A 153 -4.78 12.42 21.05
N GLY A 154 -5.32 12.83 19.90
CA GLY A 154 -6.75 12.81 19.63
C GLY A 154 -7.33 11.40 19.58
N GLU A 155 -8.62 11.28 19.89
CA GLU A 155 -9.34 10.01 19.82
C GLU A 155 -10.11 9.91 18.50
N PRO A 156 -9.68 9.07 17.55
CA PRO A 156 -10.41 8.87 16.30
C PRO A 156 -11.73 8.14 16.54
N ALA A 157 -12.69 8.39 15.65
CA ALA A 157 -13.95 7.66 15.65
C ALA A 157 -13.71 6.14 15.55
N ALA A 158 -14.59 5.36 16.20
CA ALA A 158 -14.49 3.90 16.15
C ALA A 158 -14.53 3.39 14.70
N GLY A 159 -13.63 2.45 14.38
CA GLY A 159 -13.50 1.88 13.04
C GLY A 159 -12.74 2.76 12.04
N SER A 160 -12.17 3.89 12.44
CA SER A 160 -11.27 4.67 11.59
C SER A 160 -9.91 3.99 11.48
N PHE A 161 -9.39 3.92 10.26
CA PHE A 161 -7.98 3.59 10.05
C PHE A 161 -7.12 4.80 10.41
N VAL A 162 -6.19 4.60 11.32
CA VAL A 162 -5.32 5.68 11.79
C VAL A 162 -4.06 5.76 10.96
N VAL A 163 -3.74 6.97 10.49
CA VAL A 163 -2.44 7.34 9.93
C VAL A 163 -1.77 8.33 10.89
N ALA A 164 -0.82 7.86 11.68
CA ALA A 164 -0.09 8.69 12.61
C ALA A 164 1.09 9.37 11.92
N ALA A 165 1.09 10.69 11.90
CA ALA A 165 2.08 11.55 11.26
C ALA A 165 2.59 12.61 12.25
N PRO A 166 3.48 12.22 13.20
CA PRO A 166 4.04 13.13 14.19
C PRO A 166 4.84 14.24 13.51
N GLY A 167 4.82 15.42 14.12
CA GLY A 167 5.61 16.56 13.61
C GLY A 167 7.10 16.37 13.85
N HIS A 168 7.48 16.25 15.10
CA HIS A 168 8.82 15.90 15.58
C HIS A 168 8.67 15.07 16.84
N ASP A 169 9.19 13.86 16.78
CA ASP A 169 9.63 13.04 17.90
C ASP A 169 8.66 12.96 19.11
N ASP A 170 7.34 12.90 18.87
CA ASP A 170 6.38 12.66 19.94
C ASP A 170 6.25 11.14 20.19
N VAL A 171 7.29 10.60 20.82
CA VAL A 171 7.40 9.18 21.17
C VAL A 171 6.24 8.73 22.06
N ASP A 172 5.83 9.57 23.01
CA ASP A 172 4.78 9.23 23.96
C ASP A 172 3.40 9.13 23.30
N ALA A 173 3.11 9.98 22.33
CA ALA A 173 1.85 9.89 21.59
C ALA A 173 1.78 8.67 20.69
N LEU A 174 2.87 8.29 20.02
CA LEU A 174 2.93 7.05 19.24
C LEU A 174 2.82 5.82 20.12
N THR A 175 3.40 5.86 21.33
CA THR A 175 3.26 4.80 22.34
C THR A 175 1.79 4.67 22.79
N ARG A 176 1.12 5.77 23.10
CA ARG A 176 -0.32 5.78 23.44
C ARG A 176 -1.19 5.27 22.30
N GLN A 177 -0.88 5.69 21.06
CA GLN A 177 -1.58 5.17 19.87
C GLN A 177 -1.38 3.66 19.70
N ASN A 178 -0.17 3.16 19.91
CA ASN A 178 0.10 1.72 19.88
C ASN A 178 -0.69 0.96 20.97
N GLU A 179 -0.74 1.47 22.19
CA GLU A 179 -1.51 0.87 23.28
C GLU A 179 -3.01 0.86 22.96
N ARG A 180 -3.54 1.97 22.42
CA ARG A 180 -4.93 2.06 21.98
C ARG A 180 -5.21 1.02 20.90
N ALA A 181 -4.39 0.97 19.86
CA ALA A 181 -4.53 0.04 18.75
C ALA A 181 -4.47 -1.43 19.20
N LEU A 182 -3.59 -1.76 20.15
CA LEU A 182 -3.50 -3.09 20.73
C LEU A 182 -4.76 -3.47 21.52
N ARG A 183 -5.34 -2.53 22.30
CA ARG A 183 -6.58 -2.77 23.06
C ARG A 183 -7.79 -3.00 22.17
N HIS A 184 -7.93 -2.18 21.10
CA HIS A 184 -9.09 -2.23 20.19
C HIS A 184 -8.89 -3.17 19.01
N ARG A 185 -7.67 -3.68 18.82
CA ARG A 185 -7.26 -4.49 17.65
C ARG A 185 -7.38 -3.75 16.33
N ASP A 186 -7.22 -2.42 16.36
CA ASP A 186 -7.32 -1.58 15.18
C ASP A 186 -5.99 -1.52 14.43
N PRO A 187 -5.94 -1.85 13.14
CA PRO A 187 -4.77 -1.61 12.30
C PRO A 187 -4.48 -0.11 12.17
N TRP A 188 -3.20 0.25 12.08
CA TRP A 188 -2.80 1.62 11.88
C TRP A 188 -1.45 1.74 11.18
N LEU A 189 -1.20 2.88 10.56
CA LEU A 189 0.00 3.21 9.81
C LEU A 189 0.75 4.34 10.51
N GLN A 190 2.08 4.26 10.57
CA GLN A 190 2.91 5.41 10.93
C GLN A 190 3.61 5.99 9.70
N VAL A 191 3.77 7.32 9.69
CA VAL A 191 4.62 8.03 8.75
C VAL A 191 5.49 8.97 9.57
N LEU A 192 6.75 8.62 9.75
CA LEU A 192 7.68 9.39 10.57
C LEU A 192 8.33 10.51 9.74
N PRO A 193 8.53 11.68 10.34
CA PRO A 193 9.16 12.80 9.66
C PRO A 193 10.62 12.53 9.35
N TYR A 194 11.19 13.37 8.50
CA TYR A 194 12.60 13.32 8.14
C TYR A 194 13.50 13.58 9.37
N ASP A 195 14.37 12.64 9.67
CA ASP A 195 15.25 12.69 10.84
C ASP A 195 16.62 13.33 10.58
N GLY A 196 16.84 13.88 9.40
CA GLY A 196 18.13 14.39 8.91
C GLY A 196 18.78 13.43 7.89
N ARG A 197 18.29 12.20 7.81
CA ARG A 197 18.77 11.21 6.86
C ARG A 197 17.63 10.43 6.20
N PHE A 198 16.64 9.97 6.98
CA PHE A 198 15.57 9.12 6.53
C PHE A 198 14.18 9.72 6.77
N VAL A 199 13.26 9.38 5.86
CA VAL A 199 11.82 9.36 6.10
C VAL A 199 11.40 7.90 6.22
N ILE A 200 10.51 7.58 7.15
CA ILE A 200 9.99 6.24 7.33
C ILE A 200 8.47 6.24 7.12
N ALA A 201 7.98 5.41 6.20
CA ALA A 201 6.55 5.15 6.02
C ALA A 201 6.26 3.66 6.23
N GLY A 202 5.30 3.38 7.09
CA GLY A 202 5.04 2.01 7.55
C GLY A 202 5.78 1.67 8.86
N PRO A 203 5.60 0.44 9.31
CA PRO A 203 4.69 -0.54 8.74
C PRO A 203 3.22 -0.18 8.96
N VAL A 204 2.31 -0.94 8.32
CA VAL A 204 0.95 -1.06 8.85
C VAL A 204 1.02 -2.02 10.03
N PHE A 205 0.76 -1.52 11.22
CA PHE A 205 0.70 -2.35 12.42
C PHE A 205 -0.67 -3.05 12.49
N VAL A 206 -0.66 -4.38 12.53
CA VAL A 206 -1.87 -5.20 12.67
C VAL A 206 -1.79 -5.92 14.01
N PRO A 207 -2.54 -5.46 15.03
CA PRO A 207 -2.51 -6.04 16.36
C PRO A 207 -2.77 -7.55 16.38
N GLY A 208 -1.93 -8.28 17.09
CA GLY A 208 -1.99 -9.75 17.17
C GLY A 208 -1.29 -10.48 16.02
N THR A 209 -1.17 -9.87 14.84
CA THR A 209 -0.60 -10.51 13.63
C THR A 209 0.83 -10.04 13.35
N SER A 210 1.05 -8.72 13.28
CA SER A 210 2.37 -8.15 12.95
C SER A 210 3.17 -7.74 14.20
N ALA A 211 4.39 -7.25 14.00
CA ALA A 211 5.09 -6.46 14.99
C ALA A 211 4.26 -5.24 15.41
N CYS A 212 4.41 -4.74 16.64
CA CYS A 212 3.80 -3.49 17.08
C CYS A 212 4.82 -2.34 17.07
N HIS A 213 4.38 -1.13 17.37
CA HIS A 213 5.27 0.04 17.43
C HIS A 213 6.40 -0.14 18.46
N ALA A 214 6.14 -0.74 19.63
CA ALA A 214 7.20 -1.04 20.60
C ALA A 214 8.26 -1.99 20.02
N CYS A 215 7.88 -2.98 19.21
CA CYS A 215 8.84 -3.82 18.48
C CYS A 215 9.70 -3.00 17.52
N PHE A 216 9.08 -2.05 16.80
CA PHE A 216 9.77 -1.16 15.88
C PHE A 216 10.79 -0.29 16.63
N VAL A 217 10.41 0.35 17.72
CA VAL A 217 11.28 1.18 18.57
C VAL A 217 12.45 0.37 19.11
N THR A 218 12.20 -0.81 19.70
CA THR A 218 13.25 -1.69 20.24
C THR A 218 14.28 -2.08 19.16
N ARG A 219 13.82 -2.41 17.95
CA ARG A 219 14.75 -2.78 16.88
C ARG A 219 15.50 -1.58 16.33
N ARG A 220 14.87 -0.40 16.29
CA ARG A 220 15.51 0.84 15.92
C ARG A 220 16.61 1.22 16.92
N ALA A 221 16.32 1.12 18.21
CA ALA A 221 17.32 1.33 19.26
C ALA A 221 18.53 0.41 19.08
N ALA A 222 18.30 -0.90 18.96
CA ALA A 222 19.38 -1.88 18.76
C ALA A 222 20.21 -1.66 17.46
N ALA A 223 19.65 -0.98 16.47
CA ALA A 223 20.33 -0.69 15.21
C ALA A 223 20.96 0.72 15.16
N SER A 224 20.75 1.56 16.18
CA SER A 224 21.17 2.98 16.16
C SER A 224 22.65 3.19 16.42
N GLY A 225 23.30 2.26 17.15
CA GLY A 225 24.67 2.41 17.65
C GLY A 225 24.77 3.26 18.92
N TYR A 226 23.63 3.71 19.45
CA TYR A 226 23.51 4.46 20.74
C TYR A 226 22.27 4.00 21.52
N ASP A 227 22.09 2.70 21.62
CA ASP A 227 20.93 2.05 22.22
C ASP A 227 20.70 2.44 23.69
N GLU A 228 21.75 2.68 24.47
CA GLU A 228 21.67 3.13 25.86
C GLU A 228 21.06 4.54 25.98
N ASP A 229 21.34 5.42 25.02
CA ASP A 229 20.87 6.81 25.00
C ASP A 229 19.66 7.01 24.09
N PHE A 230 19.17 5.96 23.44
CA PHE A 230 18.15 6.05 22.40
C PHE A 230 16.90 6.80 22.84
N ASP A 231 16.35 6.45 23.99
CA ASP A 231 15.15 7.09 24.53
C ASP A 231 15.37 8.58 24.83
N LEU A 232 16.54 8.95 25.35
CA LEU A 232 16.88 10.34 25.61
C LEU A 232 16.96 11.14 24.30
N VAL A 233 17.60 10.57 23.29
CA VAL A 233 17.75 11.19 21.97
C VAL A 233 16.38 11.34 21.28
N GLU A 234 15.56 10.29 21.26
CA GLU A 234 14.25 10.33 20.62
C GLU A 234 13.25 11.29 21.31
N ARG A 235 13.39 11.52 22.63
CA ARG A 235 12.57 12.50 23.37
C ARG A 235 13.06 13.93 23.23
N THR A 236 14.24 14.13 22.64
CA THR A 236 14.81 15.46 22.43
C THR A 236 14.30 16.06 21.12
N PRO A 237 13.55 17.18 21.14
CA PRO A 237 12.97 17.76 19.93
C PRO A 237 14.03 18.18 18.91
N ARG A 238 13.80 17.89 17.65
CA ARG A 238 14.62 18.38 16.53
C ARG A 238 14.32 19.86 16.29
N ARG A 239 15.35 20.64 15.97
CA ARG A 239 15.22 22.10 15.86
C ARG A 239 14.98 22.59 14.42
N ALA A 240 15.19 21.76 13.42
CA ALA A 240 15.04 22.15 12.03
C ALA A 240 13.63 21.93 11.49
N PRO A 241 13.07 22.84 10.69
CA PRO A 241 11.83 22.60 9.98
C PRO A 241 12.03 21.51 8.93
N LEU A 242 10.94 20.79 8.62
CA LEU A 242 10.97 19.79 7.54
C LEU A 242 11.05 20.47 6.17
N PRO A 243 11.94 20.06 5.28
CA PRO A 243 11.98 20.57 3.92
C PRO A 243 10.68 20.18 3.17
N PRO A 244 9.96 21.15 2.55
CA PRO A 244 8.67 20.87 1.89
C PRO A 244 8.72 19.72 0.86
N PRO A 245 9.75 19.58 0.01
CA PRO A 245 9.81 18.43 -0.91
C PRO A 245 9.87 17.08 -0.21
N ILE A 246 10.56 17.01 0.92
CA ILE A 246 10.64 15.79 1.73
C ILE A 246 9.28 15.47 2.37
N VAL A 247 8.56 16.49 2.84
CA VAL A 247 7.20 16.34 3.36
C VAL A 247 6.27 15.75 2.30
N SER A 248 6.31 16.28 1.07
CA SER A 248 5.47 15.81 -0.02
C SER A 248 5.77 14.36 -0.40
N VAL A 249 7.04 13.96 -0.45
CA VAL A 249 7.42 12.57 -0.73
C VAL A 249 7.00 11.64 0.41
N ALA A 250 7.20 12.05 1.66
CA ALA A 250 6.79 11.29 2.84
C ALA A 250 5.27 11.08 2.87
N ALA A 251 4.50 12.14 2.65
CA ALA A 251 3.05 12.08 2.61
C ALA A 251 2.54 11.26 1.42
N GLY A 252 3.15 11.40 0.24
CA GLY A 252 2.84 10.61 -0.94
C GLY A 252 3.05 9.11 -0.70
N LEU A 253 4.16 8.74 -0.09
CA LEU A 253 4.45 7.36 0.27
C LEU A 253 3.45 6.84 1.32
N GLY A 254 3.19 7.62 2.37
CA GLY A 254 2.22 7.28 3.41
C GLY A 254 0.80 7.09 2.84
N ALA A 255 0.34 8.01 1.98
CA ALA A 255 -0.95 7.90 1.31
C ALA A 255 -1.02 6.65 0.42
N LEU A 256 0.04 6.34 -0.34
CA LEU A 256 0.12 5.13 -1.17
C LEU A 256 -0.03 3.86 -0.32
N LEU A 257 0.63 3.77 0.83
CA LEU A 257 0.50 2.62 1.72
C LEU A 257 -0.90 2.53 2.33
N ALA A 258 -1.49 3.67 2.71
CA ALA A 258 -2.85 3.73 3.24
C ALA A 258 -3.88 3.24 2.23
N ILE A 259 -3.86 3.72 0.98
CA ILE A 259 -4.81 3.27 -0.05
C ILE A 259 -4.65 1.78 -0.39
N ARG A 260 -3.41 1.26 -0.44
CA ARG A 260 -3.17 -0.17 -0.64
C ARG A 260 -3.78 -1.00 0.49
N TRP A 261 -3.58 -0.56 1.74
CA TRP A 261 -4.17 -1.24 2.89
C TRP A 261 -5.70 -1.19 2.88
N LEU A 262 -6.27 0.00 2.70
CA LEU A 262 -7.72 0.21 2.73
C LEU A 262 -8.45 -0.52 1.59
N ALA A 263 -7.86 -0.55 0.40
CA ALA A 263 -8.47 -1.16 -0.77
C ALA A 263 -8.36 -2.70 -0.78
N THR A 264 -7.25 -3.26 -0.26
CA THR A 264 -6.93 -4.67 -0.50
C THR A 264 -6.46 -5.43 0.74
N ALA A 265 -6.29 -4.77 1.89
CA ALA A 265 -5.62 -5.33 3.08
C ALA A 265 -4.28 -5.99 2.72
N ASP A 266 -3.48 -5.33 1.88
CA ASP A 266 -2.23 -5.86 1.30
C ASP A 266 -1.36 -6.55 2.37
N PRO A 267 -1.17 -7.87 2.31
CA PRO A 267 -0.48 -8.64 3.34
C PRO A 267 1.02 -8.34 3.44
N THR A 268 1.59 -7.62 2.48
CA THR A 268 3.01 -7.25 2.50
C THR A 268 3.30 -6.07 3.42
N LEU A 269 2.32 -5.19 3.65
CA LEU A 269 2.49 -3.95 4.39
C LEU A 269 2.76 -4.15 5.90
N PRO A 270 2.19 -5.16 6.59
CA PRO A 270 2.56 -5.44 7.96
C PRO A 270 3.95 -6.04 8.15
N GLY A 271 4.58 -6.51 7.07
CA GLY A 271 5.87 -7.20 7.09
C GLY A 271 7.09 -6.30 7.24
N GLY A 272 6.94 -4.98 7.10
CA GLY A 272 8.05 -4.05 7.16
C GLY A 272 7.65 -2.60 6.84
N PHE A 273 8.62 -1.77 6.64
CA PHE A 273 8.46 -0.35 6.36
C PHE A 273 9.37 0.11 5.22
N TYR A 274 9.01 1.23 4.62
CA TYR A 274 9.82 1.89 3.62
C TYR A 274 10.65 2.99 4.27
N ALA A 275 11.95 2.99 4.00
CA ALA A 275 12.87 4.03 4.39
C ALA A 275 13.38 4.77 3.14
N LEU A 276 13.03 6.03 3.02
CA LEU A 276 13.59 6.93 2.01
C LEU A 276 14.82 7.62 2.58
N GLU A 277 15.99 7.30 2.07
CA GLU A 277 17.21 8.06 2.35
C GLU A 277 17.24 9.28 1.43
N ALA A 278 17.47 10.47 2.00
CA ALA A 278 17.49 11.72 1.25
C ALA A 278 18.72 12.59 1.52
N ALA A 279 19.71 12.09 2.27
CA ALA A 279 20.88 12.86 2.66
C ALA A 279 21.99 12.85 1.59
N ALA A 280 22.50 11.69 1.23
CA ALA A 280 23.63 11.56 0.31
C ALA A 280 23.20 11.09 -1.09
N VAL A 281 22.52 9.99 -1.17
CA VAL A 281 21.96 9.44 -2.39
C VAL A 281 20.47 9.17 -2.14
N ILE A 282 19.60 9.75 -2.97
CA ILE A 282 18.17 9.52 -2.84
C ILE A 282 17.87 8.05 -3.20
N GLY A 283 17.36 7.31 -2.23
CA GLY A 283 17.04 5.90 -2.41
C GLY A 283 15.90 5.45 -1.52
N LEU A 284 15.02 4.61 -2.06
CA LEU A 284 13.94 3.98 -1.32
C LEU A 284 14.25 2.51 -1.11
N ARG A 285 14.19 2.05 0.14
CA ARG A 285 14.36 0.64 0.48
C ARG A 285 13.20 0.14 1.32
N PHE A 286 12.97 -1.16 1.28
CA PHE A 286 12.03 -1.86 2.15
C PHE A 286 12.81 -2.64 3.21
N ASP A 287 12.57 -2.32 4.49
CA ASP A 287 13.19 -2.98 5.62
C ASP A 287 12.15 -3.87 6.33
N ARG A 288 12.48 -5.15 6.53
CA ARG A 288 11.60 -6.09 7.24
C ARG A 288 11.54 -5.79 8.72
N LEU A 289 10.34 -5.86 9.29
CA LEU A 289 10.12 -5.72 10.72
C LEU A 289 9.54 -7.01 11.31
N LEU A 290 10.33 -7.67 12.13
CA LEU A 290 9.92 -8.87 12.87
C LEU A 290 9.53 -8.51 14.29
N ARG A 291 8.55 -9.22 14.86
CA ARG A 291 8.19 -9.10 16.27
C ARG A 291 9.41 -9.33 17.16
N VAL A 292 9.50 -8.57 18.24
CA VAL A 292 10.48 -8.81 19.29
C VAL A 292 9.95 -9.96 20.16
N PRO A 293 10.71 -11.03 20.36
CA PRO A 293 10.33 -12.07 21.30
C PRO A 293 10.08 -11.48 22.70
N ARG A 294 8.97 -11.83 23.34
CA ARG A 294 8.58 -11.31 24.65
C ARG A 294 8.44 -9.78 24.71
N CYS A 295 8.00 -9.16 23.61
CA CYS A 295 7.73 -7.72 23.60
C CYS A 295 6.74 -7.37 24.72
N ALA A 296 7.09 -6.38 25.55
CA ALA A 296 6.28 -5.98 26.70
C ALA A 296 4.87 -5.48 26.30
N ALA A 297 4.73 -4.91 25.07
CA ALA A 297 3.46 -4.38 24.61
C ALA A 297 2.59 -5.43 23.88
N CYS A 298 3.16 -6.25 22.99
CA CYS A 298 2.39 -7.17 22.14
C CYS A 298 2.76 -8.64 22.32
N GLY A 299 3.71 -8.96 23.20
CA GLY A 299 4.07 -10.33 23.54
C GLY A 299 2.92 -11.02 24.30
N PRO A 300 2.88 -12.35 24.34
CA PRO A 300 2.04 -13.02 25.31
C PRO A 300 2.44 -12.51 26.67
N HIS A 301 1.50 -11.87 27.38
CA HIS A 301 1.71 -11.53 28.78
C HIS A 301 2.11 -12.83 29.46
N ALA A 302 3.30 -12.85 30.03
CA ALA A 302 3.96 -14.04 30.46
C ALA A 302 3.07 -14.81 31.45
N GLN A 303 2.34 -15.79 30.96
CA GLN A 303 2.36 -17.03 31.72
C GLN A 303 3.82 -17.45 31.67
N ALA A 304 4.48 -17.34 32.82
CA ALA A 304 5.82 -17.84 32.98
C ALA A 304 5.80 -19.29 32.50
N VAL A 305 6.32 -19.53 31.29
CA VAL A 305 6.63 -20.90 30.92
C VAL A 305 7.71 -21.28 31.91
N PRO A 306 7.46 -22.25 32.81
CA PRO A 306 8.46 -22.66 33.74
C PRO A 306 9.70 -23.00 32.94
N SER A 307 10.80 -22.33 33.22
CA SER A 307 12.05 -22.68 32.55
C SER A 307 12.34 -24.12 32.95
N PRO A 308 12.49 -25.06 32.00
CA PRO A 308 12.84 -26.44 32.37
C PRO A 308 14.20 -26.54 33.09
N TRP A 309 14.91 -25.42 33.19
CA TRP A 309 16.24 -25.31 33.76
C TRP A 309 16.26 -24.63 35.17
N PHE A 310 15.13 -24.15 35.64
CA PHE A 310 15.01 -23.58 36.96
C PHE A 310 13.90 -24.34 37.71
N GLU A 311 14.28 -25.15 38.66
CA GLU A 311 13.36 -25.65 39.69
C GLU A 311 12.87 -24.43 40.46
N SER A 312 11.57 -24.18 40.48
CA SER A 312 10.98 -23.24 41.41
C SER A 312 11.09 -23.91 42.79
N ASP A 313 11.99 -23.43 43.63
CA ASP A 313 11.93 -23.74 45.05
C ASP A 313 10.55 -23.30 45.54
N ALA A 314 9.76 -24.29 45.98
CA ALA A 314 8.43 -24.16 46.52
C ALA A 314 8.46 -23.58 47.95
#